data_fcd791ccc8a19b176e7254e0b27481df
#
_entry.id   fcd791ccc8a19b176e7254e0b27481df
#
_cell.length_a   1.000
_cell.length_b   1.000
_cell.length_c   1.000
_cell.angle_alpha   90.00
_cell.angle_beta   90.00
_cell.angle_gamma   90.00
#
_symmetry.space_group_name_H-M   'P 1'
#
loop_
_entity.id
_entity.type
_entity.pdbx_description
1 polymer ?
#
loop_
_entity_poly.entity_id
_entity_poly.type
_entity_poly.pdbx_seq_one_letter_code
_entity_poly.pdbx_strand_id
1 'polypeptide(L)'
;MDKKTILIVDDNADTRLLLSARLKAHHYHTVFAADALQAMSVALKERPDAILLDLGLPGGNGLMVLQRFKANTSLGGIPVIIVTAEDPLVAEAHTIEAGAVAFLQKPVDQDKLMAAVQQAVGTT
;
A
#
# COMPACT_ATOMS: atom_id res chain seq x y z
N MET A 1 -7.97 14.43 17.29
CA MET A 1 -7.99 14.35 15.83
C MET A 1 -7.80 12.91 15.38
N ASP A 2 -8.57 12.51 14.42
CA ASP A 2 -8.51 11.15 13.93
C ASP A 2 -7.24 10.91 13.16
N LYS A 3 -6.60 9.79 13.45
CA LYS A 3 -5.41 9.38 12.71
C LYS A 3 -5.82 8.85 11.34
N LYS A 4 -4.99 9.13 10.34
CA LYS A 4 -5.15 8.49 9.04
C LYS A 4 -4.78 7.02 9.14
N THR A 5 -5.52 6.17 8.45
CA THR A 5 -5.34 4.72 8.47
C THR A 5 -4.64 4.26 7.20
N ILE A 6 -3.58 3.48 7.37
CA ILE A 6 -2.81 2.91 6.25
C ILE A 6 -2.97 1.39 6.27
N LEU A 7 -3.41 0.82 5.15
CA LEU A 7 -3.47 -0.63 4.97
C LEU A 7 -2.15 -1.10 4.39
N ILE A 8 -1.52 -2.08 5.04
CA ILE A 8 -0.27 -2.68 4.57
C ILE A 8 -0.59 -4.08 4.05
N VAL A 9 -0.40 -4.28 2.75
CA VAL A 9 -0.66 -5.55 2.07
C VAL A 9 0.67 -6.18 1.68
N ASP A 10 1.09 -7.19 2.45
CA ASP A 10 2.37 -7.87 2.27
C ASP A 10 2.26 -9.22 2.98
N ASP A 11 2.72 -10.29 2.35
CA ASP A 11 2.64 -11.63 2.93
C ASP A 11 3.71 -11.88 4.01
N ASN A 12 4.74 -11.05 4.08
CA ASN A 12 5.81 -11.19 5.06
C ASN A 12 5.47 -10.42 6.33
N ALA A 13 5.33 -11.17 7.44
CA ALA A 13 4.96 -10.58 8.73
C ALA A 13 5.99 -9.58 9.25
N ASP A 14 7.28 -9.86 9.04
CA ASP A 14 8.35 -8.96 9.50
C ASP A 14 8.31 -7.64 8.75
N THR A 15 8.05 -7.69 7.44
CA THR A 15 7.90 -6.47 6.64
C THR A 15 6.71 -5.65 7.11
N ARG A 16 5.57 -6.30 7.38
CA ARG A 16 4.39 -5.59 7.91
C ARG A 16 4.70 -4.91 9.22
N LEU A 17 5.38 -5.62 10.14
CA LEU A 17 5.73 -5.05 11.45
C LEU A 17 6.67 -3.86 11.30
N LEU A 18 7.67 -3.96 10.43
CA LEU A 18 8.63 -2.88 10.21
C LEU A 18 7.94 -1.64 9.65
N LEU A 19 7.14 -1.81 8.61
CA LEU A 19 6.41 -0.68 8.02
C LEU A 19 5.42 -0.07 9.01
N SER A 20 4.72 -0.92 9.76
CA SER A 20 3.78 -0.45 10.78
C SER A 20 4.48 0.38 11.86
N ALA A 21 5.63 -0.08 12.35
CA ALA A 21 6.38 0.65 13.38
C ALA A 21 6.77 2.04 12.88
N ARG A 22 7.26 2.13 11.63
CA ARG A 22 7.64 3.40 11.04
C ARG A 22 6.46 4.35 10.89
N LEU A 23 5.31 3.83 10.44
CA LEU A 23 4.11 4.64 10.26
C LEU A 23 3.53 5.09 11.59
N LYS A 24 3.49 4.20 12.59
CA LYS A 24 2.97 4.55 13.92
C LYS A 24 3.82 5.63 14.59
N ALA A 25 5.13 5.65 14.35
CA ALA A 25 6.00 6.69 14.85
C ALA A 25 5.62 8.07 14.32
N HIS A 26 4.93 8.14 13.19
CA HIS A 26 4.45 9.38 12.58
C HIS A 26 2.93 9.54 12.74
N HIS A 27 2.36 8.86 13.73
CA HIS A 27 0.96 9.02 14.14
C HIS A 27 -0.08 8.49 13.14
N TYR A 28 0.30 7.51 12.31
CA TYR A 28 -0.65 6.79 11.48
C TYR A 28 -1.19 5.57 12.21
N HIS A 29 -2.44 5.24 11.95
CA HIS A 29 -3.02 3.96 12.35
C HIS A 29 -2.77 2.96 11.21
N THR A 30 -2.46 1.70 11.53
CA THR A 30 -2.15 0.68 10.53
C THR A 30 -3.07 -0.52 10.65
N VAL A 31 -3.46 -1.07 9.50
CA VAL A 31 -4.17 -2.33 9.40
C VAL A 31 -3.45 -3.22 8.39
N PHE A 32 -3.68 -4.52 8.40
CA PHE A 32 -2.88 -5.49 7.66
C PHE A 32 -3.70 -6.41 6.79
N ALA A 33 -3.10 -6.85 5.68
CA ALA A 33 -3.58 -7.97 4.89
C ALA A 33 -2.38 -8.75 4.37
N ALA A 34 -2.49 -10.08 4.35
CA ALA A 34 -1.38 -10.95 3.96
C ALA A 34 -1.55 -11.53 2.55
N ASP A 35 -2.72 -11.38 1.93
CA ASP A 35 -3.00 -11.91 0.60
C ASP A 35 -4.08 -11.08 -0.09
N ALA A 36 -4.36 -11.43 -1.34
CA ALA A 36 -5.31 -10.68 -2.17
C ALA A 36 -6.73 -10.66 -1.58
N LEU A 37 -7.18 -11.80 -1.06
CA LEU A 37 -8.53 -11.89 -0.51
C LEU A 37 -8.68 -11.01 0.73
N GLN A 38 -7.72 -11.10 1.64
CA GLN A 38 -7.71 -10.26 2.84
C GLN A 38 -7.61 -8.78 2.48
N ALA A 39 -6.83 -8.44 1.45
CA ALA A 39 -6.67 -7.06 1.04
C ALA A 39 -8.00 -6.41 0.69
N MET A 40 -8.82 -7.10 -0.11
CA MET A 40 -10.14 -6.59 -0.49
C MET A 40 -11.06 -6.50 0.73
N SER A 41 -11.09 -7.54 1.55
CA SER A 41 -11.95 -7.60 2.73
C SER A 41 -11.62 -6.50 3.73
N VAL A 42 -10.34 -6.34 4.06
CA VAL A 42 -9.89 -5.33 5.03
C VAL A 42 -10.11 -3.92 4.49
N ALA A 43 -9.83 -3.70 3.20
CA ALA A 43 -10.03 -2.39 2.60
C ALA A 43 -11.50 -1.97 2.63
N LEU A 44 -12.42 -2.89 2.36
CA LEU A 44 -13.86 -2.59 2.41
C LEU A 44 -14.34 -2.31 3.83
N LYS A 45 -13.81 -3.04 4.80
CA LYS A 45 -14.19 -2.88 6.20
C LYS A 45 -13.60 -1.63 6.83
N GLU A 46 -12.30 -1.41 6.64
CA GLU A 46 -11.56 -0.37 7.35
C GLU A 46 -11.51 0.96 6.61
N ARG A 47 -11.77 0.96 5.31
CA ARG A 47 -11.75 2.18 4.49
C ARG A 47 -10.48 3.00 4.72
N PRO A 48 -9.28 2.44 4.42
CA PRO A 48 -8.04 3.15 4.70
C PRO A 48 -7.89 4.42 3.87
N ASP A 49 -7.04 5.32 4.34
CA ASP A 49 -6.74 6.56 3.63
C ASP A 49 -5.68 6.37 2.56
N ALA A 50 -4.86 5.33 2.69
CA ALA A 50 -3.88 4.92 1.68
C ALA A 50 -3.56 3.44 1.87
N ILE A 51 -3.03 2.82 0.82
CA ILE A 51 -2.69 1.40 0.80
C ILE A 51 -1.23 1.26 0.37
N LEU A 52 -0.44 0.49 1.15
CA LEU A 52 0.88 0.04 0.74
C LEU A 52 0.71 -1.39 0.23
N LEU A 53 1.10 -1.64 -1.02
CA LEU A 53 0.83 -2.93 -1.68
C LEU A 53 2.11 -3.52 -2.25
N ASP A 54 2.44 -4.75 -1.84
CA ASP A 54 3.51 -5.52 -2.44
C ASP A 54 3.00 -6.26 -3.68
N LEU A 55 3.80 -6.26 -4.74
CA LEU A 55 3.47 -6.97 -5.97
C LEU A 55 3.67 -8.50 -5.85
N GLY A 56 4.47 -8.93 -4.89
CA GLY A 56 4.83 -10.35 -4.73
C GLY A 56 3.89 -11.15 -3.85
N LEU A 57 2.58 -10.93 -3.94
CA LEU A 57 1.62 -11.65 -3.10
C LEU A 57 1.41 -13.08 -3.60
N PRO A 58 1.22 -14.04 -2.68
CA PRO A 58 0.91 -15.42 -3.07
C PRO A 58 -0.48 -15.54 -3.69
N GLY A 59 -0.64 -16.43 -4.63
CA GLY A 59 -1.94 -16.75 -5.24
C GLY A 59 -2.47 -15.73 -6.21
N GLY A 60 -1.70 -14.68 -6.49
CA GLY A 60 -2.07 -13.65 -7.43
C GLY A 60 -1.03 -12.56 -7.35
N ASN A 61 -0.74 -11.90 -8.44
CA ASN A 61 0.21 -10.82 -8.40
C ASN A 61 -0.45 -9.55 -7.85
N GLY A 62 0.35 -8.72 -7.19
CA GLY A 62 -0.15 -7.46 -6.64
C GLY A 62 -0.71 -6.51 -7.70
N LEU A 63 -0.26 -6.64 -8.94
CA LEU A 63 -0.82 -5.84 -10.04
C LEU A 63 -2.33 -6.13 -10.21
N MET A 64 -2.72 -7.40 -10.12
CA MET A 64 -4.14 -7.76 -10.19
C MET A 64 -4.91 -7.15 -9.02
N VAL A 65 -4.33 -7.17 -7.82
CA VAL A 65 -4.95 -6.55 -6.65
C VAL A 65 -5.13 -5.05 -6.86
N LEU A 66 -4.11 -4.37 -7.39
CA LEU A 66 -4.18 -2.96 -7.72
C LEU A 66 -5.32 -2.69 -8.71
N GLN A 67 -5.40 -3.49 -9.75
CA GLN A 67 -6.45 -3.34 -10.76
C GLN A 67 -7.84 -3.52 -10.14
N ARG A 68 -8.01 -4.48 -9.23
CA ARG A 68 -9.27 -4.70 -8.53
C ARG A 68 -9.64 -3.55 -7.62
N PHE A 69 -8.67 -2.98 -6.91
CA PHE A 69 -8.92 -1.79 -6.10
C PHE A 69 -9.43 -0.65 -6.98
N LYS A 70 -8.76 -0.40 -8.10
CA LYS A 70 -9.11 0.73 -8.97
C LYS A 70 -10.44 0.53 -9.69
N ALA A 71 -10.82 -0.71 -9.96
CA ALA A 71 -12.11 -1.03 -10.60
C ALA A 71 -13.28 -1.00 -9.62
N ASN A 72 -13.02 -1.07 -8.32
CA ASN A 72 -14.09 -1.09 -7.31
C ASN A 72 -14.55 0.34 -7.03
N THR A 73 -15.86 0.58 -7.16
CA THR A 73 -16.41 1.93 -7.00
C THR A 73 -16.19 2.50 -5.60
N SER A 74 -16.18 1.64 -4.58
CA SER A 74 -15.97 2.09 -3.19
C SER A 74 -14.50 2.34 -2.86
N LEU A 75 -13.57 1.65 -3.53
CA LEU A 75 -12.15 1.66 -3.20
C LEU A 75 -11.29 2.43 -4.20
N GLY A 76 -11.83 2.73 -5.38
CA GLY A 76 -11.03 3.28 -6.49
C GLY A 76 -10.39 4.62 -6.20
N GLY A 77 -10.93 5.40 -5.27
CA GLY A 77 -10.37 6.68 -4.88
C GLY A 77 -9.27 6.60 -3.83
N ILE A 78 -9.02 5.43 -3.25
CA ILE A 78 -7.99 5.29 -2.23
C ILE A 78 -6.63 5.19 -2.91
N PRO A 79 -5.66 6.06 -2.58
CA PRO A 79 -4.34 6.01 -3.22
C PRO A 79 -3.58 4.74 -2.83
N VAL A 80 -2.94 4.10 -3.82
CA VAL A 80 -2.16 2.89 -3.64
C VAL A 80 -0.70 3.19 -3.93
N ILE A 81 0.17 2.88 -2.96
CA ILE A 81 1.62 3.02 -3.06
C ILE A 81 2.19 1.60 -3.17
N ILE A 82 2.94 1.33 -4.22
CA ILE A 82 3.60 0.04 -4.39
C ILE A 82 4.87 0.01 -3.54
N VAL A 83 5.05 -1.06 -2.76
CA VAL A 83 6.25 -1.30 -1.94
C VAL A 83 6.69 -2.73 -2.20
N THR A 84 7.70 -2.93 -3.04
CA THR A 84 8.05 -4.24 -3.55
C THR A 84 9.56 -4.41 -3.75
N ALA A 85 10.03 -5.67 -3.74
CA ALA A 85 11.40 -5.98 -4.08
C ALA A 85 11.65 -5.99 -5.59
N GLU A 86 10.61 -5.93 -6.42
CA GLU A 86 10.75 -5.98 -7.87
C GLU A 86 11.50 -4.77 -8.41
N ASP A 87 12.23 -5.00 -9.50
CA ASP A 87 13.01 -3.97 -10.16
C ASP A 87 12.09 -2.87 -10.73
N PRO A 88 12.31 -1.60 -10.39
CA PRO A 88 11.50 -0.51 -10.95
C PRO A 88 11.52 -0.47 -12.48
N LEU A 89 12.64 -0.85 -13.12
CA LEU A 89 12.73 -0.88 -14.58
C LEU A 89 11.73 -1.86 -15.20
N VAL A 90 11.32 -2.89 -14.43
CA VAL A 90 10.36 -3.89 -14.90
C VAL A 90 8.94 -3.51 -14.54
N ALA A 91 8.72 -3.02 -13.33
CA ALA A 91 7.38 -2.97 -12.75
C ALA A 91 6.80 -1.56 -12.58
N GLU A 92 7.64 -0.53 -12.47
CA GLU A 92 7.13 0.80 -12.08
C GLU A 92 6.14 1.37 -13.09
N ALA A 93 6.48 1.36 -14.37
CA ALA A 93 5.61 1.95 -15.38
C ALA A 93 4.25 1.26 -15.44
N HIS A 94 4.23 -0.07 -15.32
CA HIS A 94 2.99 -0.84 -15.36
C HIS A 94 2.09 -0.52 -14.16
N THR A 95 2.66 -0.36 -12.98
CA THR A 95 1.87 -0.08 -11.78
C THR A 95 1.36 1.35 -11.75
N ILE A 96 2.16 2.31 -12.18
CA ILE A 96 1.71 3.71 -12.28
C ILE A 96 0.61 3.82 -13.33
N GLU A 97 0.75 3.15 -14.46
CA GLU A 97 -0.27 3.13 -15.51
C GLU A 97 -1.56 2.50 -15.00
N ALA A 98 -1.46 1.48 -14.14
CA ALA A 98 -2.63 0.83 -13.55
C ALA A 98 -3.26 1.64 -12.41
N GLY A 99 -2.69 2.78 -12.04
CA GLY A 99 -3.29 3.71 -11.09
C GLY A 99 -2.58 3.85 -9.76
N ALA A 100 -1.41 3.23 -9.56
CA ALA A 100 -0.61 3.47 -8.36
C ALA A 100 -0.10 4.91 -8.36
N VAL A 101 -0.02 5.52 -7.18
CA VAL A 101 0.43 6.91 -7.07
C VAL A 101 1.92 7.02 -6.79
N ALA A 102 2.57 5.92 -6.39
CA ALA A 102 4.01 5.89 -6.13
C ALA A 102 4.51 4.47 -6.17
N PHE A 103 5.82 4.32 -6.38
CA PHE A 103 6.50 3.02 -6.42
C PHE A 103 7.77 3.13 -5.58
N LEU A 104 7.89 2.28 -4.55
CA LEU A 104 9.05 2.24 -3.67
C LEU A 104 9.65 0.84 -3.71
N GLN A 105 10.95 0.75 -3.98
CA GLN A 105 11.65 -0.53 -3.99
C GLN A 105 12.18 -0.87 -2.59
N LYS A 106 12.05 -2.13 -2.19
CA LYS A 106 12.63 -2.64 -0.94
C LYS A 106 14.14 -2.81 -1.10
N PRO A 107 14.95 -2.54 -0.07
CA PRO A 107 14.56 -2.03 1.24
C PRO A 107 14.12 -0.57 1.16
N VAL A 108 13.04 -0.24 1.86
CA VAL A 108 12.39 1.07 1.71
C VAL A 108 13.15 2.12 2.51
N ASP A 109 13.51 3.21 1.83
CA ASP A 109 14.06 4.40 2.49
C ASP A 109 12.96 5.08 3.33
N GLN A 110 13.28 5.39 4.58
CA GLN A 110 12.30 5.96 5.50
C GLN A 110 11.75 7.31 5.00
N ASP A 111 12.63 8.18 4.50
CA ASP A 111 12.21 9.49 4.04
C ASP A 111 11.31 9.40 2.81
N LYS A 112 11.64 8.47 1.90
CA LYS A 112 10.81 8.24 0.71
C LYS A 112 9.44 7.67 1.07
N LEU A 113 9.41 6.75 2.04
CA LEU A 113 8.15 6.18 2.51
C LEU A 113 7.24 7.27 3.09
N MET A 114 7.80 8.09 3.97
CA MET A 114 7.01 9.12 4.62
C MET A 114 6.55 10.19 3.64
N ALA A 115 7.40 10.56 2.69
CA ALA A 115 7.02 11.52 1.66
C ALA A 115 5.87 10.98 0.79
N ALA A 116 5.94 9.71 0.39
CA ALA A 116 4.89 9.10 -0.43
C ALA A 116 3.56 9.01 0.33
N VAL A 117 3.60 8.61 1.60
CA VAL A 117 2.40 8.50 2.42
C VAL A 117 1.78 9.87 2.67
N GLN A 118 2.60 10.86 3.04
CA GLN A 118 2.10 12.21 3.28
C GLN A 118 1.46 12.81 2.03
N GLN A 119 2.07 12.60 0.89
CA GLN A 119 1.52 13.09 -0.38
C GLN A 119 0.19 12.40 -0.70
N ALA A 120 0.11 11.10 -0.43
CA ALA A 120 -1.09 10.31 -0.72
C ALA A 120 -2.27 10.70 0.17
N VAL A 121 -2.05 10.89 1.46
CA VAL A 121 -3.14 11.18 2.42
C VAL A 121 -3.39 12.67 2.60
N GLY A 122 -2.56 13.50 2.02
CA GLY A 122 -2.59 14.93 2.24
C GLY A 122 -1.89 15.32 3.54
N THR A 123 -1.44 16.56 3.58
CA THR A 123 -0.85 17.11 4.80
C THR A 123 -1.92 17.85 5.56
N THR A 124 -2.06 17.53 6.81
CA THR A 124 -2.97 18.26 7.68
C THR A 124 -2.19 18.88 8.81
#